data_b7707270291a272dfb9bcc68abfc7698
#
_entry.id   b7707270291a272dfb9bcc68abfc7698
#
_cell.length_a   1.000
_cell.length_b   1.000
_cell.length_c   1.000
_cell.angle_alpha   90.00
_cell.angle_beta   90.00
_cell.angle_gamma   90.00
#
_symmetry.space_group_name_H-M   'P 1'
#
loop_
_entity.id
_entity.type
_entity.pdbx_description
1 polymer ?
#
loop_
_entity_poly.entity_id
_entity_poly.type
_entity_poly.pdbx_seq_one_letter_code
_entity_poly.pdbx_strand_id
1 'polypeptide(L)'
;GLFHAGNNFFQGMLYLTILVAGGYFIANGTLDPISLATYALYINIFVAPIEVLVEFTEMFQKGYSGFKRFLEVIETEPDIQDAPDAQELKNVQGVIDYDHVTFSYNEEEHVLDDVSIHIEAGRSIALVGPSGGGKTTICSLLPRFYDVKNGAVRVDGQDIRTLTLESLRKIQEY
;
A
#
# COMPACT_ATOMS: atom_id res chain seq x y z
N GLY A 1 -18.21 -11.91 -12.12
CA GLY A 1 -19.46 -12.67 -12.19
C GLY A 1 -20.50 -12.13 -13.17
N LEU A 2 -20.99 -10.91 -12.99
CA LEU A 2 -22.10 -10.37 -13.82
C LEU A 2 -21.70 -10.16 -15.28
N PHE A 3 -20.49 -9.76 -15.53
CA PHE A 3 -19.99 -9.49 -16.88
C PHE A 3 -19.88 -10.76 -17.72
N HIS A 4 -19.33 -11.85 -17.17
CA HIS A 4 -19.27 -13.15 -17.86
C HIS A 4 -20.67 -13.73 -18.12
N ALA A 5 -21.60 -13.54 -17.17
CA ALA A 5 -22.97 -13.97 -17.36
C ALA A 5 -23.66 -13.20 -18.50
N GLY A 6 -23.41 -11.88 -18.59
CA GLY A 6 -23.91 -11.05 -19.69
C GLY A 6 -23.32 -11.47 -21.04
N ASN A 7 -22.01 -11.69 -21.12
CA ASN A 7 -21.35 -12.12 -22.35
C ASN A 7 -21.89 -13.47 -22.85
N ASN A 8 -22.01 -14.46 -21.97
CA ASN A 8 -22.58 -15.77 -22.31
C ASN A 8 -24.04 -15.68 -22.79
N PHE A 9 -24.82 -14.78 -22.17
CA PHE A 9 -26.19 -14.54 -22.59
C PHE A 9 -26.26 -13.98 -24.03
N PHE A 10 -25.48 -12.97 -24.33
CA PHE A 10 -25.42 -12.38 -25.67
C PHE A 10 -24.89 -13.36 -26.73
N GLN A 11 -23.88 -14.16 -26.39
CA GLN A 11 -23.40 -15.24 -27.26
C GLN A 11 -24.51 -16.26 -27.53
N GLY A 12 -25.22 -16.70 -26.49
CA GLY A 12 -26.35 -17.64 -26.65
C GLY A 12 -27.44 -17.06 -27.55
N MET A 13 -27.80 -15.78 -27.38
CA MET A 13 -28.74 -15.10 -28.25
C MET A 13 -28.26 -15.01 -29.70
N LEU A 14 -26.98 -14.73 -29.91
CA LEU A 14 -26.37 -14.70 -31.25
C LEU A 14 -26.50 -16.05 -31.95
N TYR A 15 -26.11 -17.14 -31.27
CA TYR A 15 -26.25 -18.50 -31.80
C TYR A 15 -27.73 -18.84 -32.12
N LEU A 16 -28.64 -18.53 -31.24
CA LEU A 16 -30.04 -18.80 -31.42
C LEU A 16 -30.62 -18.03 -32.66
N THR A 17 -30.22 -16.77 -32.77
CA THR A 17 -30.62 -15.93 -33.92
C THR A 17 -30.11 -16.52 -35.24
N ILE A 18 -28.86 -16.99 -35.28
CA ILE A 18 -28.26 -17.56 -36.49
C ILE A 18 -28.92 -18.89 -36.86
N LEU A 19 -29.20 -19.75 -35.87
CA LEU A 19 -29.90 -21.02 -36.13
C LEU A 19 -31.33 -20.81 -36.65
N VAL A 20 -32.06 -19.87 -36.04
CA VAL A 20 -33.44 -19.55 -36.46
C VAL A 20 -33.47 -18.88 -37.84
N ALA A 21 -32.66 -17.84 -38.03
CA ALA A 21 -32.61 -17.16 -39.33
C ALA A 21 -32.04 -18.07 -40.42
N GLY A 22 -30.96 -18.82 -40.12
CA GLY A 22 -30.38 -19.76 -41.05
C GLY A 22 -31.33 -20.89 -41.45
N GLY A 23 -32.04 -21.44 -40.47
CA GLY A 23 -33.08 -22.43 -40.72
C GLY A 23 -34.22 -21.89 -41.62
N TYR A 24 -34.65 -20.66 -41.43
CA TYR A 24 -35.63 -19.99 -42.27
C TYR A 24 -35.12 -19.82 -43.72
N PHE A 25 -33.85 -19.41 -43.93
CA PHE A 25 -33.23 -19.25 -45.25
C PHE A 25 -33.05 -20.58 -45.93
N ILE A 26 -32.69 -21.66 -45.21
CA ILE A 26 -32.63 -23.03 -45.79
C ILE A 26 -33.98 -23.47 -46.25
N ALA A 27 -35.05 -23.27 -45.43
CA ALA A 27 -36.42 -23.64 -45.78
C ALA A 27 -36.94 -22.94 -47.05
N ASN A 28 -36.48 -21.68 -47.28
CA ASN A 28 -36.77 -20.91 -48.48
C ASN A 28 -35.85 -21.18 -49.67
N GLY A 29 -34.91 -22.10 -49.54
CA GLY A 29 -33.96 -22.49 -50.62
C GLY A 29 -32.89 -21.45 -50.95
N THR A 30 -32.71 -20.42 -50.06
CA THR A 30 -31.75 -19.32 -50.28
C THR A 30 -30.39 -19.57 -49.62
N LEU A 31 -30.31 -20.57 -48.75
CA LEU A 31 -29.06 -20.96 -48.05
C LEU A 31 -28.95 -22.48 -48.03
N ASP A 32 -27.74 -23.00 -48.24
CA ASP A 32 -27.46 -24.42 -48.06
C ASP A 32 -27.01 -24.74 -46.65
N PRO A 33 -27.21 -25.97 -46.13
CA PRO A 33 -26.82 -26.36 -44.80
C PRO A 33 -25.30 -26.25 -44.49
N ILE A 34 -24.47 -26.45 -45.53
CA ILE A 34 -23.00 -26.36 -45.39
C ILE A 34 -22.59 -24.90 -45.12
N SER A 35 -23.22 -23.95 -45.81
CA SER A 35 -22.99 -22.53 -45.60
C SER A 35 -23.40 -22.10 -44.18
N LEU A 36 -24.53 -22.58 -43.68
CA LEU A 36 -24.92 -22.30 -42.28
C LEU A 36 -23.91 -22.82 -41.26
N ALA A 37 -23.40 -24.04 -41.43
CA ALA A 37 -22.35 -24.61 -40.61
C ALA A 37 -21.06 -23.78 -40.66
N THR A 38 -20.69 -23.30 -41.85
CA THR A 38 -19.51 -22.43 -42.06
C THR A 38 -19.67 -21.08 -41.34
N TYR A 39 -20.84 -20.46 -41.42
CA TYR A 39 -21.10 -19.22 -40.70
C TYR A 39 -21.04 -19.42 -39.18
N ALA A 40 -21.59 -20.51 -38.63
CA ALA A 40 -21.51 -20.85 -37.21
C ALA A 40 -20.07 -21.04 -36.74
N LEU A 41 -19.19 -21.61 -37.57
CA LEU A 41 -17.75 -21.72 -37.28
C LEU A 41 -17.05 -20.35 -37.27
N TYR A 42 -17.34 -19.51 -38.26
CA TYR A 42 -16.76 -18.15 -38.31
C TYR A 42 -17.11 -17.30 -37.09
N ILE A 43 -18.31 -17.42 -36.56
CA ILE A 43 -18.72 -16.67 -35.37
C ILE A 43 -17.84 -17.03 -34.18
N ASN A 44 -17.55 -18.31 -33.95
CA ASN A 44 -16.64 -18.72 -32.90
C ASN A 44 -15.24 -18.11 -33.09
N ILE A 45 -14.74 -18.06 -34.32
CA ILE A 45 -13.44 -17.49 -34.65
C ILE A 45 -13.41 -15.97 -34.38
N PHE A 46 -14.51 -15.26 -34.59
CA PHE A 46 -14.59 -13.82 -34.32
C PHE A 46 -14.87 -13.48 -32.87
N VAL A 47 -15.61 -14.31 -32.13
CA VAL A 47 -15.95 -14.05 -30.73
C VAL A 47 -14.73 -14.21 -29.83
N ALA A 48 -13.89 -15.20 -30.04
CA ALA A 48 -12.72 -15.47 -29.20
C ALA A 48 -11.75 -14.28 -29.09
N PRO A 49 -11.35 -13.57 -30.16
CA PRO A 49 -10.53 -12.35 -30.04
C PRO A 49 -11.20 -11.23 -29.24
N ILE A 50 -12.53 -11.11 -29.32
CA ILE A 50 -13.26 -10.09 -28.56
C ILE A 50 -13.20 -10.40 -27.06
N GLU A 51 -13.33 -11.64 -26.65
CA GLU A 51 -13.18 -12.08 -25.26
C GLU A 51 -11.78 -11.78 -24.75
N VAL A 52 -10.73 -12.09 -25.52
CA VAL A 52 -9.35 -11.76 -25.16
C VAL A 52 -9.13 -10.26 -24.97
N LEU A 53 -9.71 -9.42 -25.82
CA LEU A 53 -9.61 -7.96 -25.68
C LEU A 53 -10.31 -7.45 -24.42
N VAL A 54 -11.44 -8.04 -24.06
CA VAL A 54 -12.15 -7.70 -22.83
C VAL A 54 -11.35 -8.08 -21.59
N GLU A 55 -10.82 -9.31 -21.56
CA GLU A 55 -9.96 -9.79 -20.47
C GLU A 55 -8.69 -8.94 -20.35
N PHE A 56 -8.08 -8.59 -21.47
CA PHE A 56 -6.94 -7.70 -21.48
C PHE A 56 -7.27 -6.33 -20.85
N THR A 57 -8.42 -5.76 -21.19
CA THR A 57 -8.87 -4.47 -20.61
C THR A 57 -9.01 -4.55 -19.10
N GLU A 58 -9.61 -5.63 -18.57
CA GLU A 58 -9.72 -5.84 -17.12
C GLU A 58 -8.35 -6.00 -16.46
N MET A 59 -7.46 -6.77 -17.07
CA MET A 59 -6.09 -6.97 -16.57
C MET A 59 -5.31 -5.64 -16.57
N PHE A 60 -5.42 -4.87 -17.65
CA PHE A 60 -4.77 -3.58 -17.77
C PHE A 60 -5.25 -2.59 -16.70
N GLN A 61 -6.57 -2.50 -16.46
CA GLN A 61 -7.12 -1.62 -15.42
C GLN A 61 -6.62 -2.01 -14.00
N LYS A 62 -6.56 -3.31 -13.69
CA LYS A 62 -6.02 -3.80 -12.42
C LYS A 62 -4.53 -3.49 -12.29
N GLY A 63 -3.77 -3.73 -13.35
CA GLY A 63 -2.33 -3.42 -13.39
C GLY A 63 -2.05 -1.92 -13.24
N TYR A 64 -2.80 -1.08 -13.94
CA TYR A 64 -2.68 0.37 -13.84
C TYR A 64 -3.00 0.90 -12.44
N SER A 65 -4.07 0.40 -11.82
CA SER A 65 -4.42 0.79 -10.45
C SER A 65 -3.36 0.37 -9.43
N GLY A 66 -2.78 -0.81 -9.60
CA GLY A 66 -1.67 -1.28 -8.75
C GLY A 66 -0.42 -0.44 -8.95
N PHE A 67 -0.08 -0.11 -10.20
CA PHE A 67 1.07 0.72 -10.52
C PHE A 67 0.92 2.16 -10.00
N LYS A 68 -0.27 2.73 -10.09
CA LYS A 68 -0.55 4.06 -9.53
C LYS A 68 -0.31 4.09 -8.01
N ARG A 69 -0.80 3.09 -7.27
CA ARG A 69 -0.55 2.99 -5.82
C ARG A 69 0.93 2.81 -5.49
N PHE A 70 1.65 2.06 -6.33
CA PHE A 70 3.10 1.90 -6.17
C PHE A 70 3.84 3.24 -6.35
N LEU A 71 3.47 4.02 -7.36
CA LEU A 71 4.03 5.36 -7.56
C LEU A 71 3.69 6.30 -6.39
N GLU A 72 2.45 6.30 -5.91
CA GLU A 72 2.05 7.10 -4.74
C GLU A 72 2.93 6.82 -3.52
N VAL A 73 3.29 5.55 -3.28
CA VAL A 73 4.19 5.18 -2.17
C VAL A 73 5.62 5.68 -2.40
N ILE A 74 6.15 5.58 -3.63
CA ILE A 74 7.51 6.04 -3.95
C ILE A 74 7.61 7.57 -3.95
N GLU A 75 6.58 8.25 -4.43
CA GLU A 75 6.53 9.71 -4.52
C GLU A 75 6.16 10.38 -3.19
N THR A 76 5.73 9.59 -2.19
CA THR A 76 5.42 10.14 -0.86
C THR A 76 6.71 10.59 -0.19
N GLU A 77 6.84 11.88 0.01
CA GLU A 77 7.94 12.46 0.78
C GLU A 77 7.80 12.07 2.26
N PRO A 78 8.85 11.56 2.91
CA PRO A 78 8.81 11.27 4.34
C PRO A 78 8.61 12.55 5.15
N ASP A 79 7.72 12.51 6.13
CA ASP A 79 7.47 13.63 7.06
C ASP A 79 8.72 13.97 7.90
N ILE A 80 9.56 12.96 8.15
CA ILE A 80 10.79 13.11 8.93
C ILE A 80 11.97 12.83 8.03
N GLN A 81 12.80 13.85 7.87
CA GLN A 81 14.03 13.81 7.07
C GLN A 81 15.22 14.25 7.92
N ASP A 82 16.41 13.88 7.46
CA ASP A 82 17.65 14.37 8.06
C ASP A 82 17.75 15.89 7.88
N ALA A 83 18.17 16.58 8.94
CA ALA A 83 18.52 17.99 8.84
C ALA A 83 19.71 18.15 7.86
N PRO A 84 19.82 19.29 7.14
CA PRO A 84 20.92 19.51 6.21
C PRO A 84 22.33 19.43 6.83
N ASP A 85 22.40 19.66 8.15
CA ASP A 85 23.59 19.62 8.99
C ASP A 85 23.62 18.41 9.95
N ALA A 86 22.76 17.41 9.70
CA ALA A 86 22.70 16.22 10.54
C ALA A 86 24.05 15.49 10.60
N GLN A 87 24.45 15.12 11.81
CA GLN A 87 25.71 14.46 12.10
C GLN A 87 25.51 12.97 12.30
N GLU A 88 26.52 12.20 11.93
CA GLU A 88 26.54 10.77 12.20
C GLU A 88 26.91 10.53 13.68
N LEU A 89 26.09 9.75 14.39
CA LEU A 89 26.36 9.37 15.77
C LEU A 89 27.50 8.36 15.82
N LYS A 90 28.60 8.72 16.51
CA LYS A 90 29.83 7.91 16.62
C LYS A 90 30.16 7.61 18.06
N ASN A 91 30.78 6.44 18.31
CA ASN A 91 31.24 6.02 19.64
C ASN A 91 30.13 6.00 20.70
N VAL A 92 28.99 5.37 20.37
CA VAL A 92 27.80 5.33 21.19
C VAL A 92 28.09 4.68 22.54
N GLN A 93 27.81 5.40 23.64
CA GLN A 93 27.82 4.88 25.01
C GLN A 93 26.47 4.34 25.43
N GLY A 94 25.39 4.90 24.87
CA GLY A 94 24.03 4.47 25.07
C GLY A 94 23.33 5.13 26.26
N VAL A 95 23.74 6.35 26.64
CA VAL A 95 22.96 7.18 27.57
C VAL A 95 21.80 7.80 26.83
N ILE A 96 20.57 7.61 27.36
CA ILE A 96 19.36 8.11 26.73
C ILE A 96 18.65 9.06 27.69
N ASP A 97 18.30 10.25 27.20
CA ASP A 97 17.57 11.26 27.94
C ASP A 97 16.30 11.69 27.21
N TYR A 98 15.17 11.56 27.86
CA TYR A 98 13.95 12.26 27.52
C TYR A 98 13.85 13.48 28.44
N ASP A 99 13.82 14.67 27.88
CA ASP A 99 13.89 15.93 28.60
C ASP A 99 12.62 16.75 28.33
N HIS A 100 11.71 16.75 29.30
CA HIS A 100 10.42 17.47 29.25
C HIS A 100 9.62 17.18 27.96
N VAL A 101 9.55 15.89 27.57
CA VAL A 101 8.94 15.47 26.32
C VAL A 101 7.42 15.54 26.37
N THR A 102 6.85 16.32 25.46
CA THR A 102 5.41 16.33 25.18
C THR A 102 5.17 15.86 23.76
N PHE A 103 4.25 14.90 23.61
CA PHE A 103 3.94 14.32 22.31
C PHE A 103 2.47 13.97 22.17
N SER A 104 1.96 14.13 20.94
CA SER A 104 0.63 13.65 20.53
C SER A 104 0.65 13.29 19.05
N TYR A 105 -0.08 12.24 18.68
CA TYR A 105 -0.25 11.85 17.27
C TYR A 105 -1.16 12.82 16.51
N ASN A 106 -2.12 13.41 17.20
CA ASN A 106 -3.06 14.40 16.67
C ASN A 106 -3.03 15.64 17.55
N GLU A 107 -3.64 16.74 17.10
CA GLU A 107 -3.66 17.98 17.88
C GLU A 107 -4.52 17.90 19.17
N GLU A 108 -5.45 16.95 19.23
CA GLU A 108 -6.49 16.88 20.27
C GLU A 108 -6.13 16.02 21.50
N GLU A 109 -5.20 15.05 21.40
CA GLU A 109 -4.86 14.15 22.51
C GLU A 109 -3.35 14.12 22.78
N HIS A 110 -2.95 14.63 23.97
CA HIS A 110 -1.59 14.44 24.47
C HIS A 110 -1.41 13.00 24.94
N VAL A 111 -0.48 12.28 24.32
CA VAL A 111 -0.10 10.90 24.69
C VAL A 111 1.01 10.91 25.73
N LEU A 112 1.94 11.86 25.60
CA LEU A 112 2.97 12.14 26.59
C LEU A 112 2.88 13.62 26.98
N ASP A 113 2.93 13.90 28.28
CA ASP A 113 2.86 15.25 28.82
C ASP A 113 3.98 15.43 29.86
N ASP A 114 4.95 16.27 29.50
CA ASP A 114 6.11 16.65 30.33
C ASP A 114 6.89 15.45 30.89
N VAL A 115 7.17 14.43 30.05
CA VAL A 115 7.84 13.21 30.47
C VAL A 115 9.36 13.40 30.45
N SER A 116 10.00 13.14 31.58
CA SER A 116 11.46 13.15 31.73
C SER A 116 11.95 11.78 32.20
N ILE A 117 12.87 11.16 31.46
CA ILE A 117 13.43 9.84 31.75
C ILE A 117 14.93 9.90 31.47
N HIS A 118 15.74 9.43 32.41
CA HIS A 118 17.18 9.24 32.23
C HIS A 118 17.54 7.75 32.30
N ILE A 119 18.26 7.27 31.31
CA ILE A 119 18.73 5.87 31.23
C ILE A 119 20.24 5.88 31.08
N GLU A 120 20.94 5.34 32.08
CA GLU A 120 22.41 5.21 32.04
C GLU A 120 22.85 4.19 31.00
N ALA A 121 24.07 4.36 30.51
CA ALA A 121 24.71 3.42 29.59
C ALA A 121 24.69 1.97 30.12
N GLY A 122 24.34 1.03 29.25
CA GLY A 122 24.31 -0.40 29.56
C GLY A 122 23.21 -0.83 30.54
N ARG A 123 22.26 0.04 30.87
CA ARG A 123 21.10 -0.29 31.70
C ARG A 123 19.90 -0.73 30.88
N SER A 124 19.17 -1.69 31.40
CA SER A 124 17.86 -2.07 30.87
C SER A 124 16.76 -1.53 31.78
N ILE A 125 15.76 -0.90 31.20
CA ILE A 125 14.58 -0.42 31.90
C ILE A 125 13.34 -1.15 31.42
N ALA A 126 12.35 -1.30 32.29
CA ALA A 126 11.04 -1.82 31.93
C ALA A 126 9.98 -0.72 32.08
N LEU A 127 9.28 -0.40 30.99
CA LEU A 127 8.14 0.51 30.99
C LEU A 127 6.88 -0.25 31.40
N VAL A 128 6.34 0.05 32.56
CA VAL A 128 5.12 -0.57 33.10
C VAL A 128 4.00 0.45 33.20
N GLY A 129 2.77 0.02 32.99
CA GLY A 129 1.59 0.88 33.10
C GLY A 129 0.40 0.35 32.29
N PRO A 130 -0.77 1.00 32.39
CA PRO A 130 -2.00 0.59 31.73
C PRO A 130 -1.85 0.67 30.19
N SER A 131 -2.74 -0.03 29.47
CA SER A 131 -2.85 0.13 28.02
C SER A 131 -3.19 1.59 27.67
N GLY A 132 -2.56 2.13 26.63
CA GLY A 132 -2.73 3.54 26.24
C GLY A 132 -1.84 4.53 27.04
N GLY A 133 -1.07 4.09 28.03
CA GLY A 133 -0.19 4.96 28.86
C GLY A 133 1.11 5.44 28.17
N GLY A 134 1.18 5.50 26.84
CA GLY A 134 2.32 6.08 26.09
C GLY A 134 3.58 5.22 26.00
N LYS A 135 3.61 3.98 26.53
CA LYS A 135 4.82 3.13 26.52
C LYS A 135 5.38 2.87 25.14
N THR A 136 4.53 2.47 24.20
CA THR A 136 4.91 2.25 22.79
C THR A 136 5.36 3.55 22.15
N THR A 137 4.75 4.66 22.50
CA THR A 137 5.11 6.00 22.01
C THR A 137 6.54 6.38 22.45
N ILE A 138 6.89 6.17 23.72
CA ILE A 138 8.25 6.40 24.21
C ILE A 138 9.26 5.60 23.37
N CYS A 139 9.00 4.30 23.15
CA CYS A 139 9.86 3.47 22.32
C CYS A 139 9.94 3.94 20.86
N SER A 140 8.85 4.52 20.32
CA SER A 140 8.81 4.98 18.92
C SER A 140 9.48 6.34 18.70
N LEU A 141 9.64 7.14 19.75
CA LEU A 141 10.33 8.43 19.69
C LEU A 141 11.84 8.29 19.63
N LEU A 142 12.44 7.25 20.22
CA LEU A 142 13.88 7.04 20.23
C LEU A 142 14.46 6.84 18.80
N PRO A 143 13.89 5.98 17.92
CA PRO A 143 14.33 5.85 16.53
C PRO A 143 13.88 7.02 15.64
N ARG A 144 13.28 8.04 16.24
CA ARG A 144 12.73 9.19 15.54
C ARG A 144 11.75 8.79 14.43
N PHE A 145 10.76 7.92 14.79
CA PHE A 145 9.60 7.70 13.91
C PHE A 145 8.63 8.88 13.96
N TYR A 146 8.73 9.69 15.00
CA TYR A 146 7.97 10.93 15.20
C TYR A 146 8.88 11.96 15.86
N ASP A 147 8.67 13.24 15.57
CA ASP A 147 9.31 14.34 16.28
C ASP A 147 8.44 14.80 17.47
N VAL A 148 9.08 15.15 18.57
CA VAL A 148 8.42 15.63 19.78
C VAL A 148 7.88 17.06 19.55
N LYS A 149 6.73 17.39 20.17
CA LYS A 149 6.16 18.74 20.10
C LYS A 149 6.91 19.72 21.01
N ASN A 150 7.24 19.29 22.21
CA ASN A 150 8.06 20.03 23.16
C ASN A 150 9.09 19.12 23.79
N GLY A 151 10.17 19.71 24.31
CA GLY A 151 11.27 18.97 24.89
C GLY A 151 12.24 18.41 23.85
N ALA A 152 13.03 17.46 24.28
CA ALA A 152 14.02 16.80 23.43
C ALA A 152 14.24 15.34 23.88
N VAL A 153 14.56 14.48 22.90
CA VAL A 153 15.13 13.16 23.14
C VAL A 153 16.60 13.23 22.75
N ARG A 154 17.48 12.79 23.64
CA ARG A 154 18.92 12.82 23.40
C ARG A 154 19.53 11.44 23.54
N VAL A 155 20.56 11.18 22.74
CA VAL A 155 21.44 10.01 22.85
C VAL A 155 22.85 10.53 23.06
N ASP A 156 23.48 10.11 24.17
CA ASP A 156 24.81 10.58 24.57
C ASP A 156 24.91 12.12 24.60
N GLY A 157 23.84 12.78 25.06
CA GLY A 157 23.73 14.24 25.16
C GLY A 157 23.42 14.96 23.85
N GLN A 158 23.35 14.26 22.71
CA GLN A 158 23.02 14.84 21.41
C GLN A 158 21.53 14.67 21.10
N ASP A 159 20.87 15.76 20.69
CA ASP A 159 19.45 15.72 20.29
C ASP A 159 19.29 14.85 19.03
N ILE A 160 18.38 13.89 19.06
CA ILE A 160 18.15 12.98 17.93
C ILE A 160 17.75 13.69 16.63
N ARG A 161 17.24 14.91 16.71
CA ARG A 161 16.88 15.75 15.54
C ARG A 161 18.11 16.27 14.79
N THR A 162 19.28 16.30 15.43
CA THR A 162 20.55 16.71 14.83
C THR A 162 21.38 15.54 14.31
N LEU A 163 20.87 14.33 14.45
CA LEU A 163 21.53 13.10 14.03
C LEU A 163 20.94 12.56 12.73
N THR A 164 21.75 11.84 11.95
CA THR A 164 21.23 11.14 10.78
C THR A 164 20.36 9.96 11.21
N LEU A 165 19.23 9.78 10.57
CA LEU A 165 18.29 8.69 10.85
C LEU A 165 18.95 7.31 10.71
N GLU A 166 19.86 7.18 9.75
CA GLU A 166 20.61 5.93 9.54
C GLU A 166 21.47 5.58 10.76
N SER A 167 22.27 6.53 11.28
CA SER A 167 23.13 6.27 12.44
C SER A 167 22.31 6.04 13.72
N LEU A 168 21.22 6.79 13.90
CA LEU A 168 20.34 6.64 15.05
C LEU A 168 19.66 5.26 15.08
N ARG A 169 19.18 4.76 13.94
CA ARG A 169 18.48 3.47 13.86
C ARG A 169 19.42 2.26 13.96
N LYS A 170 20.67 2.39 13.56
CA LYS A 170 21.68 1.34 13.75
C LYS A 170 21.94 0.99 15.21
N ILE A 171 21.71 1.91 16.15
CA ILE A 171 21.89 1.64 17.60
C ILE A 171 20.92 0.57 18.11
N GLN A 172 19.78 0.37 17.46
CA GLN A 172 18.77 -0.60 17.89
C GLN A 172 19.10 -2.04 17.49
N GLU A 173 20.14 -2.26 16.70
CA GLU A 173 20.61 -3.59 16.30
C GLU A 173 21.62 -4.20 17.30
N TYR A 174 22.02 -3.44 18.33
CA TYR A 174 22.93 -3.85 19.40
C TYR A 174 22.24 -3.87 20.76
#